data_5495ebcef58e58de4b0e780b66184698
#
_entry.id   5495ebcef58e58de4b0e780b66184698
#
_cell.length_a   1.000
_cell.length_b   1.000
_cell.length_c   1.000
_cell.angle_alpha   90.00
_cell.angle_beta   90.00
_cell.angle_gamma   90.00
#
_symmetry.space_group_name_H-M   'P 1'
#
loop_
_entity.id
_entity.type
_entity.pdbx_description
1 polymer ?
#
loop_
_entity_poly.entity_id
_entity_poly.type
_entity_poly.pdbx_seq_one_letter_code
_entity_poly.pdbx_strand_id
1 'polypeptide(L)'
;MEHSTRLAHISEDGTRTQTVYDHLAGTARLAGSFAAPFGAQSEAEFAAWLHDVGKYSDAFQLRLKGGPKVDHSTAGAQEAWVRQHLHTAFAVAGHHSGLPDGGSPADDPGDATLYGRSKKPVDPYDGWQEITLPASTPPAWACADPLSLAFFTRMLYSCLVDADFIDTETFMDGKAAPRGSGTDIAALRDIVSAQAQRYLSAESPSPVSVQRNTVLRACLEK
;
A
#
# COMPACT_ATOMS: atom_id res chain seq x y z
N MET A 1 -2.11 19.59 22.23
CA MET A 1 -2.54 20.29 21.01
C MET A 1 -3.69 19.47 20.45
N GLU A 2 -4.87 20.05 20.24
CA GLU A 2 -5.96 19.34 19.59
C GLU A 2 -5.59 19.19 18.12
N HIS A 3 -5.25 17.97 17.71
CA HIS A 3 -5.08 17.63 16.29
C HIS A 3 -6.40 17.91 15.55
N SER A 4 -6.29 18.40 14.32
CA SER A 4 -7.44 18.73 13.47
C SER A 4 -8.51 17.65 13.52
N THR A 5 -9.79 18.05 13.65
CA THR A 5 -10.97 17.16 13.70
C THR A 5 -11.37 16.61 12.32
N ARG A 6 -10.47 16.66 11.31
CA ARG A 6 -10.72 16.08 9.98
C ARG A 6 -10.83 14.57 10.06
N LEU A 7 -11.88 14.02 9.42
CA LEU A 7 -12.20 12.59 9.50
C LEU A 7 -11.60 11.83 8.33
N ALA A 8 -11.02 10.67 8.63
CA ALA A 8 -10.61 9.68 7.63
C ALA A 8 -11.74 8.72 7.29
N HIS A 9 -12.45 8.26 8.32
CA HIS A 9 -13.49 7.24 8.18
C HIS A 9 -14.70 7.55 9.08
N ILE A 10 -15.87 7.03 8.64
CA ILE A 10 -17.11 6.98 9.40
C ILE A 10 -17.61 5.53 9.29
N SER A 11 -17.96 4.89 10.40
CA SER A 11 -18.52 3.53 10.38
C SER A 11 -19.85 3.49 9.60
N GLU A 12 -20.22 2.31 9.09
CA GLU A 12 -21.43 2.16 8.26
C GLU A 12 -22.71 2.61 8.99
N ASP A 13 -22.77 2.39 10.29
CA ASP A 13 -23.87 2.83 11.15
C ASP A 13 -23.80 4.31 11.56
N GLY A 14 -22.74 5.02 11.17
CA GLY A 14 -22.52 6.43 11.50
C GLY A 14 -22.17 6.72 12.96
N THR A 15 -22.01 5.69 13.80
CA THR A 15 -21.82 5.88 15.26
C THR A 15 -20.38 6.13 15.68
N ARG A 16 -19.41 5.72 14.85
CA ARG A 16 -17.98 5.87 15.12
C ARG A 16 -17.33 6.69 14.02
N THR A 17 -16.34 7.48 14.40
CA THR A 17 -15.51 8.27 13.49
C THR A 17 -14.05 8.05 13.82
N GLN A 18 -13.20 8.07 12.79
CA GLN A 18 -11.75 8.04 12.92
C GLN A 18 -11.19 9.33 12.34
N THR A 19 -10.34 10.03 13.09
CA THR A 19 -9.67 11.21 12.55
C THR A 19 -8.61 10.81 11.52
N VAL A 20 -8.23 11.76 10.64
CA VAL A 20 -7.10 11.52 9.70
C VAL A 20 -5.83 11.24 10.49
N TYR A 21 -5.59 11.97 11.56
CA TYR A 21 -4.42 11.75 12.42
C TYR A 21 -4.38 10.34 13.01
N ASP A 22 -5.47 9.85 13.58
CA ASP A 22 -5.52 8.52 14.21
C ASP A 22 -5.30 7.42 13.17
N HIS A 23 -5.89 7.56 11.97
CA HIS A 23 -5.69 6.65 10.84
C HIS A 23 -4.22 6.63 10.39
N LEU A 24 -3.62 7.80 10.15
CA LEU A 24 -2.21 7.90 9.76
C LEU A 24 -1.28 7.30 10.82
N ALA A 25 -1.54 7.58 12.11
CA ALA A 25 -0.77 7.03 13.21
C ALA A 25 -0.91 5.51 13.35
N GLY A 26 -2.13 4.99 13.21
CA GLY A 26 -2.41 3.55 13.22
C GLY A 26 -1.71 2.83 12.08
N THR A 27 -1.85 3.35 10.86
CA THR A 27 -1.18 2.84 9.66
C THR A 27 0.34 2.91 9.78
N ALA A 28 0.91 4.02 10.29
CA ALA A 28 2.35 4.17 10.46
C ALA A 28 2.93 3.11 11.42
N ARG A 29 2.28 2.89 12.56
CA ARG A 29 2.69 1.87 13.54
C ARG A 29 2.68 0.46 12.92
N LEU A 30 1.65 0.12 12.14
CA LEU A 30 1.55 -1.18 11.49
C LEU A 30 2.59 -1.34 10.38
N ALA A 31 2.67 -0.39 9.45
CA ALA A 31 3.63 -0.39 8.35
C ALA A 31 5.07 -0.49 8.85
N GLY A 32 5.42 0.30 9.88
CA GLY A 32 6.73 0.23 10.52
C GLY A 32 7.03 -1.16 11.09
N SER A 33 6.07 -1.79 11.76
CA SER A 33 6.23 -3.14 12.29
C SER A 33 6.45 -4.19 11.20
N PHE A 34 5.76 -4.05 10.06
CA PHE A 34 5.92 -4.97 8.91
C PHE A 34 7.26 -4.79 8.21
N ALA A 35 7.77 -3.56 8.16
CA ALA A 35 9.04 -3.24 7.51
C ALA A 35 10.28 -3.42 8.41
N ALA A 36 10.12 -3.51 9.73
CA ALA A 36 11.22 -3.68 10.68
C ALA A 36 12.12 -4.91 10.38
N PRO A 37 11.59 -6.10 10.00
CA PRO A 37 12.42 -7.27 9.71
C PRO A 37 13.45 -7.08 8.58
N PHE A 38 13.23 -6.14 7.66
CA PHE A 38 14.18 -5.84 6.57
C PHE A 38 14.84 -4.46 6.70
N GLY A 39 14.76 -3.87 7.90
CA GLY A 39 15.49 -2.65 8.25
C GLY A 39 14.90 -1.36 7.68
N ALA A 40 13.61 -1.34 7.36
CA ALA A 40 12.94 -0.21 6.71
C ALA A 40 11.78 0.39 7.55
N GLN A 41 11.83 0.23 8.87
CA GLN A 41 10.77 0.71 9.76
C GLN A 41 10.46 2.19 9.52
N SER A 42 11.47 3.07 9.60
CA SER A 42 11.28 4.52 9.47
C SER A 42 10.78 4.93 8.07
N GLU A 43 11.19 4.22 7.02
CA GLU A 43 10.70 4.44 5.65
C GLU A 43 9.20 4.12 5.54
N ALA A 44 8.77 3.01 6.13
CA ALA A 44 7.38 2.59 6.10
C ALA A 44 6.50 3.52 6.96
N GLU A 45 6.99 3.94 8.13
CA GLU A 45 6.31 4.95 8.95
C GLU A 45 6.18 6.28 8.19
N PHE A 46 7.25 6.73 7.54
CA PHE A 46 7.23 7.96 6.72
C PHE A 46 6.21 7.87 5.58
N ALA A 47 6.19 6.76 4.84
CA ALA A 47 5.22 6.53 3.77
C ALA A 47 3.78 6.55 4.30
N ALA A 48 3.54 5.89 5.43
CA ALA A 48 2.24 5.80 6.05
C ALA A 48 1.74 7.15 6.59
N TRP A 49 2.62 7.99 7.15
CA TRP A 49 2.25 9.34 7.56
C TRP A 49 1.84 10.24 6.39
N LEU A 50 2.31 9.95 5.17
CA LEU A 50 1.99 10.77 3.99
C LEU A 50 0.84 10.21 3.16
N HIS A 51 0.52 8.91 3.23
CA HIS A 51 -0.33 8.27 2.21
C HIS A 51 -1.69 8.94 2.01
N ASP A 52 -2.27 9.42 3.09
CA ASP A 52 -3.64 9.94 3.11
C ASP A 52 -3.76 11.39 3.60
N VAL A 53 -2.68 12.19 3.54
CA VAL A 53 -2.73 13.61 3.91
C VAL A 53 -3.75 14.41 3.08
N GLY A 54 -4.06 13.97 1.87
CA GLY A 54 -5.12 14.58 1.05
C GLY A 54 -6.53 14.46 1.65
N LYS A 55 -6.74 13.57 2.62
CA LYS A 55 -7.99 13.49 3.39
C LYS A 55 -8.24 14.74 4.27
N TYR A 56 -7.23 15.56 4.52
CA TYR A 56 -7.41 16.85 5.19
C TYR A 56 -8.18 17.87 4.34
N SER A 57 -8.33 17.69 3.02
CA SER A 57 -9.03 18.61 2.14
C SER A 57 -10.53 18.72 2.42
N ASP A 58 -11.12 19.91 2.21
CA ASP A 58 -12.57 20.11 2.29
C ASP A 58 -13.33 19.22 1.29
N ALA A 59 -12.76 18.99 0.12
CA ALA A 59 -13.32 18.10 -0.89
C ALA A 59 -13.48 16.67 -0.36
N PHE A 60 -12.48 16.13 0.35
CA PHE A 60 -12.59 14.82 0.96
C PHE A 60 -13.60 14.80 2.11
N GLN A 61 -13.66 15.83 2.96
CA GLN A 61 -14.66 15.93 4.02
C GLN A 61 -16.09 15.97 3.47
N LEU A 62 -16.29 16.60 2.30
CA LEU A 62 -17.55 16.55 1.58
C LEU A 62 -17.85 15.14 1.03
N ARG A 63 -16.82 14.45 0.51
CA ARG A 63 -16.91 13.06 0.04
C ARG A 63 -17.46 12.11 1.12
N LEU A 64 -17.01 12.25 2.38
CA LEU A 64 -17.50 11.45 3.50
C LEU A 64 -19.00 11.66 3.79
N LYS A 65 -19.55 12.78 3.37
CA LYS A 65 -20.98 13.12 3.48
C LYS A 65 -21.79 12.80 2.20
N GLY A 66 -21.24 11.93 1.33
CA GLY A 66 -21.91 11.53 0.09
C GLY A 66 -21.55 12.38 -1.14
N GLY A 67 -20.54 13.25 -1.07
CA GLY A 67 -20.01 14.00 -2.20
C GLY A 67 -19.27 13.12 -3.23
N PRO A 68 -18.77 13.72 -4.33
CA PRO A 68 -18.09 13.01 -5.41
C PRO A 68 -16.79 12.37 -4.93
N LYS A 69 -16.26 11.41 -5.72
CA LYS A 69 -14.92 10.84 -5.48
C LYS A 69 -13.84 11.92 -5.57
N VAL A 70 -12.88 11.85 -4.65
CA VAL A 70 -11.74 12.76 -4.56
C VAL A 70 -10.46 11.94 -4.60
N ASP A 71 -9.48 12.40 -5.37
CA ASP A 71 -8.11 11.88 -5.35
C ASP A 71 -7.37 12.47 -4.15
N HIS A 72 -7.18 11.67 -3.12
CA HIS A 72 -6.49 12.09 -1.89
C HIS A 72 -5.06 11.53 -1.79
N SER A 73 -4.71 10.52 -2.61
CA SER A 73 -3.39 9.89 -2.59
C SER A 73 -2.31 10.74 -3.29
N THR A 74 -2.71 11.53 -4.29
CA THR A 74 -1.76 12.38 -5.04
C THR A 74 -1.11 13.43 -4.15
N ALA A 75 -1.82 14.00 -3.18
CA ALA A 75 -1.26 14.96 -2.24
C ALA A 75 -0.05 14.40 -1.48
N GLY A 76 -0.20 13.23 -0.86
CA GLY A 76 0.90 12.58 -0.15
C GLY A 76 2.05 12.13 -1.06
N ALA A 77 1.74 11.69 -2.28
CA ALA A 77 2.77 11.36 -3.27
C ALA A 77 3.60 12.59 -3.66
N GLN A 78 2.97 13.76 -3.81
CA GLN A 78 3.67 15.02 -4.07
C GLN A 78 4.53 15.47 -2.89
N GLU A 79 4.07 15.27 -1.65
CA GLU A 79 4.85 15.56 -0.45
C GLU A 79 6.12 14.69 -0.37
N ALA A 80 6.02 13.40 -0.73
CA ALA A 80 7.18 12.53 -0.83
C ALA A 80 8.10 12.92 -2.00
N TRP A 81 7.53 13.28 -3.16
CA TRP A 81 8.26 13.70 -4.35
C TRP A 81 9.13 14.93 -4.09
N VAL A 82 8.57 16.01 -3.52
CA VAL A 82 9.32 17.24 -3.25
C VAL A 82 10.44 17.05 -2.22
N ARG A 83 10.30 16.04 -1.35
CA ARG A 83 11.34 15.61 -0.40
C ARG A 83 12.33 14.62 -0.98
N GLN A 84 12.23 14.30 -2.27
CA GLN A 84 13.10 13.36 -3.00
C GLN A 84 13.03 11.90 -2.51
N HIS A 85 11.95 11.52 -1.83
CA HIS A 85 11.64 10.15 -1.44
C HIS A 85 10.85 9.43 -2.55
N LEU A 86 11.50 9.14 -3.69
CA LEU A 86 10.82 8.63 -4.88
C LEU A 86 10.16 7.27 -4.65
N HIS A 87 10.81 6.35 -3.95
CA HIS A 87 10.23 5.05 -3.59
C HIS A 87 8.96 5.19 -2.74
N THR A 88 8.95 6.14 -1.79
CA THR A 88 7.75 6.50 -1.02
C THR A 88 6.69 7.13 -1.92
N ALA A 89 7.07 8.04 -2.83
CA ALA A 89 6.13 8.66 -3.76
C ALA A 89 5.42 7.61 -4.63
N PHE A 90 6.14 6.58 -5.11
CA PHE A 90 5.56 5.43 -5.82
C PHE A 90 4.56 4.66 -4.95
N ALA A 91 4.95 4.31 -3.72
CA ALA A 91 4.12 3.54 -2.82
C ALA A 91 2.82 4.29 -2.48
N VAL A 92 2.94 5.57 -2.13
CA VAL A 92 1.80 6.44 -1.80
C VAL A 92 0.92 6.69 -3.02
N ALA A 93 1.50 6.98 -4.20
CA ALA A 93 0.71 7.15 -5.42
C ALA A 93 -0.12 5.90 -5.76
N GLY A 94 0.42 4.72 -5.46
CA GLY A 94 -0.14 3.43 -5.87
C GLY A 94 -1.09 2.78 -4.89
N HIS A 95 -1.19 3.20 -3.63
CA HIS A 95 -1.81 2.40 -2.55
C HIS A 95 -3.28 2.01 -2.80
N HIS A 96 -4.02 2.75 -3.62
CA HIS A 96 -5.38 2.38 -4.03
C HIS A 96 -5.49 1.74 -5.42
N SER A 97 -4.47 1.83 -6.28
CA SER A 97 -4.61 1.46 -7.70
C SER A 97 -3.47 0.59 -8.24
N GLY A 98 -2.49 0.27 -7.42
CA GLY A 98 -1.24 -0.38 -7.83
C GLY A 98 -0.14 0.64 -8.15
N LEU A 99 1.12 0.18 -8.10
CA LEU A 99 2.27 1.02 -8.40
C LEU A 99 2.18 1.57 -9.82
N PRO A 100 2.23 2.90 -10.02
CA PRO A 100 2.21 3.48 -11.35
C PRO A 100 3.53 3.26 -12.08
N ASP A 101 3.54 3.48 -13.39
CA ASP A 101 4.78 3.66 -14.13
C ASP A 101 5.48 4.96 -13.73
N GLY A 102 6.82 5.00 -13.88
CA GLY A 102 7.61 6.19 -13.54
C GLY A 102 7.25 7.38 -14.41
N GLY A 103 7.14 7.14 -15.70
CA GLY A 103 6.94 8.19 -16.68
C GLY A 103 8.19 9.00 -16.95
N SER A 104 8.01 10.22 -17.43
CA SER A 104 9.07 11.13 -17.81
C SER A 104 8.75 12.60 -17.48
N PRO A 105 9.74 13.48 -17.46
CA PRO A 105 9.50 14.93 -17.30
C PRO A 105 8.58 15.55 -18.35
N ALA A 106 8.36 14.88 -19.50
CA ALA A 106 7.48 15.34 -20.57
C ALA A 106 5.99 15.00 -20.32
N ASP A 107 5.68 14.11 -19.35
CA ASP A 107 4.31 13.69 -19.09
C ASP A 107 3.43 14.84 -18.60
N ASP A 108 2.18 14.83 -19.03
CA ASP A 108 1.16 15.80 -18.61
C ASP A 108 0.55 15.45 -17.24
N PRO A 109 -0.05 16.43 -16.52
CA PRO A 109 -0.72 16.19 -15.24
C PRO A 109 -1.85 15.14 -15.28
N GLY A 110 -2.37 14.81 -16.47
CA GLY A 110 -3.41 13.79 -16.69
C GLY A 110 -2.86 12.37 -16.88
N ASP A 111 -1.56 12.21 -17.08
CA ASP A 111 -0.96 10.91 -17.31
C ASP A 111 -0.93 10.06 -16.03
N ALA A 112 -1.19 8.76 -16.20
CA ALA A 112 -1.24 7.80 -15.08
C ALA A 112 0.17 7.34 -14.65
N THR A 113 1.13 8.25 -14.62
CA THR A 113 2.52 8.02 -14.24
C THR A 113 2.86 8.80 -12.96
N LEU A 114 3.96 8.46 -12.31
CA LEU A 114 4.42 9.22 -11.14
C LEU A 114 4.79 10.67 -11.53
N TYR A 115 5.44 10.87 -12.69
CA TYR A 115 5.74 12.22 -13.21
C TYR A 115 4.44 13.02 -13.48
N GLY A 116 3.45 12.43 -14.13
CA GLY A 116 2.15 13.07 -14.35
C GLY A 116 1.50 13.45 -13.02
N ARG A 117 1.47 12.53 -12.05
CA ARG A 117 0.92 12.82 -10.71
C ARG A 117 1.69 13.91 -9.96
N SER A 118 3.01 14.00 -10.11
CA SER A 118 3.80 15.06 -9.46
C SER A 118 3.42 16.47 -9.88
N LYS A 119 2.78 16.61 -11.04
CA LYS A 119 2.32 17.88 -11.62
C LYS A 119 0.82 18.11 -11.46
N LYS A 120 0.07 17.09 -11.03
CA LYS A 120 -1.39 17.14 -10.97
C LYS A 120 -1.85 18.14 -9.91
N PRO A 121 -2.79 19.04 -10.22
CA PRO A 121 -3.42 19.89 -9.21
C PRO A 121 -4.13 19.03 -8.15
N VAL A 122 -3.99 19.41 -6.89
CA VAL A 122 -4.66 18.79 -5.75
C VAL A 122 -5.47 19.84 -5.00
N ASP A 123 -6.56 19.40 -4.35
CA ASP A 123 -7.32 20.26 -3.46
C ASP A 123 -6.46 20.70 -2.27
N PRO A 124 -6.64 21.92 -1.72
CA PRO A 124 -5.96 22.36 -0.51
C PRO A 124 -6.19 21.38 0.65
N TYR A 125 -5.14 20.99 1.37
CA TYR A 125 -5.18 20.00 2.44
C TYR A 125 -4.38 20.44 3.68
N ASP A 126 -4.65 21.64 4.15
CA ASP A 126 -4.00 22.23 5.32
C ASP A 126 -4.33 21.46 6.61
N GLY A 127 -3.42 21.54 7.59
CA GLY A 127 -3.59 20.96 8.92
C GLY A 127 -2.76 19.70 9.18
N TRP A 128 -2.23 19.05 8.14
CA TRP A 128 -1.34 17.90 8.30
C TRP A 128 0.09 18.29 8.74
N GLN A 129 0.47 19.57 8.57
CA GLN A 129 1.80 20.11 8.90
C GLN A 129 2.12 20.03 10.41
N GLU A 130 1.11 19.78 11.25
CA GLU A 130 1.31 19.52 12.69
C GLU A 130 1.93 18.12 12.94
N ILE A 131 1.92 17.25 11.92
CA ILE A 131 2.52 15.92 11.99
C ILE A 131 4.03 16.02 11.87
N THR A 132 4.75 15.54 12.87
CA THR A 132 6.20 15.39 12.80
C THR A 132 6.54 14.10 12.06
N LEU A 133 7.04 14.23 10.84
CA LEU A 133 7.48 13.08 10.04
C LEU A 133 8.77 12.48 10.64
N PRO A 134 8.89 11.14 10.72
CA PRO A 134 10.14 10.50 11.12
C PRO A 134 11.25 10.80 10.10
N ALA A 135 12.49 10.83 10.57
CA ALA A 135 13.63 10.81 9.66
C ALA A 135 13.63 9.48 8.90
N SER A 136 13.78 9.54 7.60
CA SER A 136 13.61 8.39 6.71
C SER A 136 14.80 8.30 5.75
N THR A 137 15.39 7.11 5.65
CA THR A 137 16.48 6.80 4.76
C THR A 137 16.39 5.33 4.35
N PRO A 138 16.38 5.00 3.05
CA PRO A 138 16.36 3.63 2.60
C PRO A 138 17.53 2.83 3.17
N PRO A 139 17.34 1.55 3.52
CA PRO A 139 18.44 0.71 3.98
C PRO A 139 19.49 0.54 2.87
N ALA A 140 20.77 0.42 3.27
CA ALA A 140 21.88 0.39 2.32
C ALA A 140 21.75 -0.69 1.23
N TRP A 141 21.19 -1.86 1.57
CA TRP A 141 20.95 -2.93 0.61
C TRP A 141 19.96 -2.52 -0.52
N ALA A 142 18.99 -1.66 -0.21
CA ALA A 142 18.01 -1.19 -1.20
C ALA A 142 18.65 -0.25 -2.24
N CYS A 143 19.72 0.43 -1.85
CA CYS A 143 20.45 1.36 -2.72
C CYS A 143 21.63 0.70 -3.46
N ALA A 144 21.83 -0.60 -3.34
CA ALA A 144 22.98 -1.30 -3.92
C ALA A 144 22.92 -1.32 -5.46
N ASP A 145 21.74 -1.45 -6.04
CA ASP A 145 21.52 -1.49 -7.49
C ASP A 145 20.03 -1.19 -7.83
N PRO A 146 19.69 -0.91 -9.10
CA PRO A 146 18.32 -0.57 -9.50
C PRO A 146 17.29 -1.68 -9.23
N LEU A 147 17.67 -2.95 -9.30
CA LEU A 147 16.77 -4.07 -9.04
C LEU A 147 16.42 -4.15 -7.55
N SER A 148 17.41 -4.00 -6.69
CA SER A 148 17.23 -3.93 -5.24
C SER A 148 16.32 -2.76 -4.85
N LEU A 149 16.49 -1.59 -5.46
CA LEU A 149 15.61 -0.44 -5.23
C LEU A 149 14.17 -0.69 -5.70
N ALA A 150 14.00 -1.31 -6.88
CA ALA A 150 12.69 -1.67 -7.39
C ALA A 150 11.99 -2.73 -6.51
N PHE A 151 12.73 -3.69 -5.99
CA PHE A 151 12.23 -4.68 -5.02
C PHE A 151 11.84 -4.00 -3.70
N PHE A 152 12.70 -3.15 -3.17
CA PHE A 152 12.44 -2.37 -1.96
C PHE A 152 11.14 -1.54 -2.08
N THR A 153 10.96 -0.86 -3.21
CA THR A 153 9.74 -0.06 -3.47
C THR A 153 8.48 -0.94 -3.38
N ARG A 154 8.52 -2.18 -3.90
CA ARG A 154 7.40 -3.13 -3.81
C ARG A 154 7.16 -3.63 -2.40
N MET A 155 8.23 -3.89 -1.63
CA MET A 155 8.12 -4.27 -0.23
C MET A 155 7.51 -3.15 0.61
N LEU A 156 7.97 -1.91 0.41
CA LEU A 156 7.43 -0.72 1.07
C LEU A 156 5.95 -0.52 0.75
N TYR A 157 5.60 -0.64 -0.53
CA TYR A 157 4.22 -0.59 -1.00
C TYR A 157 3.34 -1.66 -0.34
N SER A 158 3.81 -2.91 -0.27
CA SER A 158 3.08 -4.00 0.38
C SER A 158 2.83 -3.72 1.86
N CYS A 159 3.86 -3.26 2.58
CA CYS A 159 3.71 -2.89 3.99
C CYS A 159 2.70 -1.76 4.20
N LEU A 160 2.70 -0.76 3.31
CA LEU A 160 1.76 0.36 3.38
C LEU A 160 0.32 -0.10 3.14
N VAL A 161 0.09 -0.86 2.06
CA VAL A 161 -1.26 -1.31 1.69
C VAL A 161 -1.85 -2.25 2.74
N ASP A 162 -1.06 -3.20 3.26
CA ASP A 162 -1.50 -4.10 4.31
C ASP A 162 -1.83 -3.33 5.60
N ALA A 163 -1.00 -2.34 5.95
CA ALA A 163 -1.21 -1.53 7.14
C ALA A 163 -2.47 -0.66 7.05
N ASP A 164 -2.67 0.02 5.94
CA ASP A 164 -3.86 0.85 5.66
C ASP A 164 -5.14 -0.01 5.70
N PHE A 165 -5.11 -1.17 5.02
CA PHE A 165 -6.23 -2.09 5.03
C PHE A 165 -6.57 -2.58 6.45
N ILE A 166 -5.57 -2.99 7.24
CA ILE A 166 -5.77 -3.52 8.59
C ILE A 166 -6.26 -2.44 9.54
N ASP A 167 -5.74 -1.22 9.47
CA ASP A 167 -6.20 -0.10 10.29
C ASP A 167 -7.66 0.24 9.97
N THR A 168 -7.99 0.35 8.69
CA THR A 168 -9.36 0.62 8.21
C THR A 168 -10.33 -0.50 8.61
N GLU A 169 -9.98 -1.78 8.39
CA GLU A 169 -10.79 -2.93 8.78
C GLU A 169 -11.04 -2.94 10.29
N THR A 170 -9.98 -2.73 11.09
CA THR A 170 -10.08 -2.70 12.55
C THR A 170 -11.02 -1.60 13.02
N PHE A 171 -10.98 -0.43 12.40
CA PHE A 171 -11.91 0.66 12.69
C PHE A 171 -13.34 0.28 12.26
N MET A 172 -13.54 -0.23 11.03
CA MET A 172 -14.86 -0.53 10.48
C MET A 172 -15.54 -1.66 11.24
N ASP A 173 -14.83 -2.71 11.62
CA ASP A 173 -15.37 -3.87 12.36
C ASP A 173 -15.42 -3.63 13.88
N GLY A 174 -14.77 -2.57 14.38
CA GLY A 174 -14.67 -2.27 15.82
C GLY A 174 -13.75 -3.20 16.60
N LYS A 175 -13.03 -4.09 15.93
CA LYS A 175 -12.05 -5.01 16.51
C LYS A 175 -11.05 -5.46 15.44
N ALA A 176 -9.85 -5.80 15.88
CA ALA A 176 -8.88 -6.42 14.98
C ALA A 176 -9.36 -7.82 14.55
N ALA A 177 -9.33 -8.09 13.26
CA ALA A 177 -9.60 -9.43 12.75
C ALA A 177 -8.46 -10.40 13.15
N PRO A 178 -8.80 -11.66 13.51
CA PRO A 178 -7.79 -12.69 13.73
C PRO A 178 -6.94 -12.87 12.47
N ARG A 179 -5.62 -12.74 12.62
CA ARG A 179 -4.66 -12.91 11.51
C ARG A 179 -3.79 -14.13 11.75
N GLY A 180 -3.50 -14.82 10.65
CA GLY A 180 -2.73 -16.06 10.66
C GLY A 180 -3.62 -17.29 10.60
N SER A 181 -3.26 -18.22 9.73
CA SER A 181 -4.01 -19.46 9.53
C SER A 181 -3.68 -20.53 10.58
N GLY A 182 -2.67 -20.30 11.41
CA GLY A 182 -2.10 -21.35 12.24
C GLY A 182 -1.46 -22.50 11.44
N THR A 183 -1.43 -22.42 10.11
CA THR A 183 -0.89 -23.45 9.22
C THR A 183 0.54 -23.09 8.85
N ASP A 184 1.47 -23.98 9.16
CA ASP A 184 2.86 -23.86 8.76
C ASP A 184 3.04 -23.86 7.23
N ILE A 185 4.01 -23.08 6.73
CA ILE A 185 4.32 -22.97 5.30
C ILE A 185 4.68 -24.36 4.71
N ALA A 186 5.34 -25.23 5.49
CA ALA A 186 5.63 -26.59 5.05
C ALA A 186 4.32 -27.38 4.81
N ALA A 187 3.35 -27.28 5.71
CA ALA A 187 2.05 -27.92 5.53
C ALA A 187 1.28 -27.35 4.34
N LEU A 188 1.34 -26.03 4.10
CA LEU A 188 0.74 -25.41 2.91
C LEU A 188 1.41 -25.89 1.62
N ARG A 189 2.74 -25.98 1.61
CA ARG A 189 3.50 -26.56 0.49
C ARG A 189 3.04 -27.99 0.19
N ASP A 190 2.88 -28.81 1.20
CA ASP A 190 2.49 -30.21 1.04
C ASP A 190 1.07 -30.33 0.48
N ILE A 191 0.13 -29.46 0.90
CA ILE A 191 -1.22 -29.39 0.32
C ILE A 191 -1.16 -28.99 -1.15
N VAL A 192 -0.41 -27.94 -1.51
CA VAL A 192 -0.24 -27.49 -2.88
C VAL A 192 0.41 -28.58 -3.74
N SER A 193 1.45 -29.24 -3.23
CA SER A 193 2.15 -30.34 -3.91
C SER A 193 1.22 -31.52 -4.17
N ALA A 194 0.43 -31.92 -3.18
CA ALA A 194 -0.57 -32.97 -3.34
C ALA A 194 -1.62 -32.64 -4.42
N GLN A 195 -2.08 -31.37 -4.46
CA GLN A 195 -3.01 -30.92 -5.49
C GLN A 195 -2.36 -30.90 -6.88
N ALA A 196 -1.11 -30.46 -7.00
CA ALA A 196 -0.36 -30.48 -8.25
C ALA A 196 -0.22 -31.92 -8.78
N GLN A 197 0.12 -32.90 -7.92
CA GLN A 197 0.20 -34.30 -8.29
C GLN A 197 -1.13 -34.87 -8.82
N ARG A 198 -2.26 -34.47 -8.26
CA ARG A 198 -3.60 -34.88 -8.79
C ARG A 198 -3.80 -34.43 -10.23
N TYR A 199 -3.37 -33.21 -10.61
CA TYR A 199 -3.46 -32.75 -11.99
C TYR A 199 -2.50 -33.52 -12.91
N LEU A 200 -1.29 -33.81 -12.43
CA LEU A 200 -0.28 -34.53 -13.22
C LEU A 200 -0.61 -36.01 -13.44
N SER A 201 -1.36 -36.64 -12.54
CA SER A 201 -1.74 -38.05 -12.57
C SER A 201 -3.12 -38.32 -13.18
N ALA A 202 -3.79 -37.33 -13.80
CA ALA A 202 -5.08 -37.53 -14.44
C ALA A 202 -4.99 -38.55 -15.59
N GLU A 203 -5.85 -39.56 -15.57
CA GLU A 203 -5.78 -40.69 -16.51
C GLU A 203 -6.13 -40.34 -17.99
N SER A 204 -6.89 -39.26 -18.21
CA SER A 204 -7.30 -38.82 -19.55
C SER A 204 -7.28 -37.30 -19.69
N PRO A 205 -6.09 -36.68 -19.71
CA PRO A 205 -5.98 -35.24 -19.78
C PRO A 205 -6.40 -34.72 -21.14
N SER A 206 -7.18 -33.63 -21.17
CA SER A 206 -7.47 -32.91 -22.41
C SER A 206 -6.19 -32.32 -23.03
N PRO A 207 -6.16 -31.98 -24.34
CA PRO A 207 -4.99 -31.34 -24.95
C PRO A 207 -4.53 -30.11 -24.22
N VAL A 208 -5.45 -29.29 -23.70
CA VAL A 208 -5.15 -28.11 -22.87
C VAL A 208 -4.51 -28.52 -21.53
N SER A 209 -5.03 -29.60 -20.91
CA SER A 209 -4.45 -30.09 -19.64
C SER A 209 -3.03 -30.63 -19.84
N VAL A 210 -2.72 -31.27 -20.97
CA VAL A 210 -1.36 -31.68 -21.31
C VAL A 210 -0.40 -30.51 -21.35
N GLN A 211 -0.78 -29.42 -22.02
CA GLN A 211 0.03 -28.20 -22.10
C GLN A 211 0.24 -27.57 -20.69
N ARG A 212 -0.83 -27.45 -19.90
CA ARG A 212 -0.75 -26.94 -18.52
C ARG A 212 0.14 -27.80 -17.64
N ASN A 213 0.06 -29.12 -17.77
CA ASN A 213 0.89 -30.06 -17.02
C ASN A 213 2.38 -29.96 -17.39
N THR A 214 2.70 -29.64 -18.66
CA THR A 214 4.08 -29.35 -19.07
C THR A 214 4.62 -28.13 -18.34
N VAL A 215 3.86 -27.04 -18.28
CA VAL A 215 4.26 -25.84 -17.53
C VAL A 215 4.38 -26.13 -16.03
N LEU A 216 3.40 -26.85 -15.46
CA LEU A 216 3.41 -27.21 -14.04
C LEU A 216 4.64 -28.00 -13.64
N ARG A 217 5.04 -29.03 -14.46
CA ARG A 217 6.26 -29.79 -14.22
C ARG A 217 7.50 -28.89 -14.21
N ALA A 218 7.64 -28.03 -15.21
CA ALA A 218 8.75 -27.09 -15.28
C ALA A 218 8.83 -26.12 -14.07
N CYS A 219 7.69 -25.77 -13.45
CA CYS A 219 7.65 -24.99 -12.23
C CYS A 219 8.04 -25.79 -10.98
N LEU A 220 7.74 -27.09 -10.93
CA LEU A 220 8.03 -27.95 -9.79
C LEU A 220 9.49 -28.45 -9.76
N GLU A 221 10.20 -28.39 -10.90
CA GLU A 221 11.62 -28.80 -11.04
C GLU A 221 12.61 -27.70 -10.62
N LYS A 222 12.13 -26.48 -10.30
CA LYS A 222 12.93 -25.33 -9.85
C LYS A 222 12.81 -25.10 -8.35
#